data_a33b66e24577f25ee9b5761b7ffbee85
#
_entry.id   a33b66e24577f25ee9b5761b7ffbee85
#
_cell.length_a   1.000
_cell.length_b   1.000
_cell.length_c   1.000
_cell.angle_alpha   90.00
_cell.angle_beta   90.00
_cell.angle_gamma   90.00
#
_symmetry.space_group_name_H-M   'P 1'
#
loop_
_entity.id
_entity.type
_entity.pdbx_description
1 polymer ?
#
loop_
_entity_poly.entity_id
_entity_poly.type
_entity_poly.pdbx_seq_one_letter_code
_entity_poly.pdbx_strand_id
1 'polypeptide(L)'
;VAKNTRSEEMKSAASAGQMSHRQIMLVLAGLMSGMFLAALDQTIVSTAMRTVADDLDGLSLQAWATTAYLITSTISTPIYGKLGDIFGRRPLFMVAIAIFVVGSLTSGLATTMYELAAYRALQGMGAGGLFALALTIIADIVPPRDRARYQGLFLAVFGTSSVIGPVVGGFFAGLDQFLGFDGWRWIFLINLPIGIVSMALVFTFLHVPHFAKPQKIDWAGAATIVVGLVPLLIVAELGREWGWGSPLSVGMMALGVVGIIAFILVERAAGDTALIPLSLFKNAPFARTQVMGFIVGIGMFGGMITLPLILQVAYGATPTMAGFLMLPMVGGMMVSTITAGQITSKTGKYRFFLNLGSAVMTLGFVYLFFFVEAEQPLWVLSLGMVMIGLGLGQLMQTLMISSQNAVEAKDIGVATSSATFFRQIGGTLGVAVFMTVLFSQVEDKIAEAFATPAVAEGIQNALSDPAVLSDPNNQALLGAVQGGGGGVSITSDSSFLIGADERLTAAFRIGFVESSLSIFAIAAVLVFLGFIISWFIKEIPLRTKSAAQENAEAELAGLGA
;
A
#
# COMPACT_ATOMS: atom_id res chain seq x y z
N VAL A 1 -47.77 -7.56 6.97
CA VAL A 1 -47.07 -7.24 5.70
C VAL A 1 -45.58 -7.11 5.94
N ALA A 2 -45.10 -6.25 6.90
CA ALA A 2 -43.67 -6.05 7.15
C ALA A 2 -42.90 -7.32 7.60
N LYS A 3 -43.55 -8.23 8.34
CA LYS A 3 -42.95 -9.50 8.79
C LYS A 3 -42.76 -10.51 7.65
N ASN A 4 -43.66 -10.50 6.66
CA ASN A 4 -43.54 -11.37 5.47
C ASN A 4 -42.49 -10.86 4.49
N THR A 5 -42.38 -9.54 4.28
CA THR A 5 -41.33 -8.95 3.42
C THR A 5 -39.94 -9.23 3.99
N ARG A 6 -39.77 -9.09 5.29
CA ARG A 6 -38.51 -9.40 5.99
C ARG A 6 -38.14 -10.89 5.93
N SER A 7 -39.15 -11.78 6.04
CA SER A 7 -38.94 -13.25 5.88
C SER A 7 -38.56 -13.63 4.44
N GLU A 8 -39.10 -12.95 3.43
CA GLU A 8 -38.73 -13.16 2.03
C GLU A 8 -37.35 -12.59 1.70
N GLU A 9 -37.00 -11.43 2.24
CA GLU A 9 -35.65 -10.88 2.16
C GLU A 9 -34.62 -11.79 2.84
N MET A 10 -34.95 -12.42 3.97
CA MET A 10 -34.07 -13.35 4.67
C MET A 10 -33.93 -14.69 3.93
N LYS A 11 -34.99 -15.20 3.31
CA LYS A 11 -34.92 -16.38 2.42
C LYS A 11 -34.09 -16.06 1.17
N SER A 12 -34.23 -14.85 0.62
CA SER A 12 -33.39 -14.33 -0.45
C SER A 12 -31.92 -14.21 -0.02
N ALA A 13 -31.66 -13.80 1.21
CA ALA A 13 -30.30 -13.70 1.77
C ALA A 13 -29.67 -15.08 2.05
N ALA A 14 -30.44 -16.03 2.55
CA ALA A 14 -30.01 -17.42 2.69
C ALA A 14 -29.73 -18.05 1.31
N SER A 15 -30.47 -17.64 0.28
CA SER A 15 -30.20 -18.02 -1.11
C SER A 15 -29.09 -17.20 -1.78
N ALA A 16 -28.76 -16.01 -1.29
CA ALA A 16 -27.64 -15.19 -1.79
C ALA A 16 -26.28 -15.87 -1.58
N GLY A 17 -26.18 -16.79 -0.60
CA GLY A 17 -25.03 -17.68 -0.48
C GLY A 17 -24.88 -18.72 -1.59
N GLN A 18 -25.76 -18.72 -2.56
CA GLN A 18 -25.70 -19.52 -3.80
C GLN A 18 -25.51 -18.67 -5.05
N MET A 19 -24.85 -17.49 -4.91
CA MET A 19 -24.48 -16.71 -6.09
C MET A 19 -23.71 -17.58 -7.08
N SER A 20 -24.16 -17.61 -8.32
CA SER A 20 -23.44 -18.32 -9.37
C SER A 20 -22.06 -17.70 -9.58
N HIS A 21 -21.11 -18.49 -10.03
CA HIS A 21 -19.75 -17.98 -10.36
C HIS A 21 -19.79 -16.74 -11.26
N ARG A 22 -20.74 -16.67 -12.22
CA ARG A 22 -20.94 -15.52 -13.10
C ARG A 22 -21.36 -14.27 -12.32
N GLN A 23 -22.28 -14.41 -11.36
CA GLN A 23 -22.71 -13.28 -10.52
C GLN A 23 -21.58 -12.77 -9.64
N ILE A 24 -20.81 -13.68 -9.03
CA ILE A 24 -19.63 -13.31 -8.25
C ILE A 24 -18.63 -12.55 -9.12
N MET A 25 -18.35 -13.02 -10.34
CA MET A 25 -17.44 -12.33 -11.26
C MET A 25 -17.90 -10.93 -11.66
N LEU A 26 -19.21 -10.72 -11.84
CA LEU A 26 -19.77 -9.39 -12.16
C LEU A 26 -19.65 -8.43 -10.96
N VAL A 27 -19.92 -8.91 -9.75
CA VAL A 27 -19.69 -8.12 -8.52
C VAL A 27 -18.20 -7.78 -8.39
N LEU A 28 -17.33 -8.78 -8.57
CA LEU A 28 -15.89 -8.57 -8.53
C LEU A 28 -15.41 -7.55 -9.56
N ALA A 29 -15.94 -7.57 -10.76
CA ALA A 29 -15.58 -6.58 -11.78
C ALA A 29 -15.87 -5.14 -11.31
N GLY A 30 -17.01 -4.90 -10.63
CA GLY A 30 -17.32 -3.61 -10.02
C GLY A 30 -16.37 -3.25 -8.86
N LEU A 31 -16.07 -4.20 -7.97
CA LEU A 31 -15.14 -3.96 -6.85
C LEU A 31 -13.71 -3.72 -7.33
N MET A 32 -13.25 -4.53 -8.28
CA MET A 32 -11.92 -4.43 -8.86
C MET A 32 -11.73 -3.13 -9.65
N SER A 33 -12.76 -2.64 -10.35
CA SER A 33 -12.69 -1.34 -11.04
C SER A 33 -12.51 -0.18 -10.06
N GLY A 34 -13.18 -0.21 -8.88
CA GLY A 34 -12.97 0.76 -7.82
C GLY A 34 -11.57 0.68 -7.18
N MET A 35 -11.08 -0.54 -6.93
CA MET A 35 -9.71 -0.74 -6.43
C MET A 35 -8.66 -0.34 -7.48
N PHE A 36 -8.89 -0.66 -8.75
CA PHE A 36 -8.03 -0.25 -9.85
C PHE A 36 -7.92 1.26 -9.95
N LEU A 37 -9.04 1.97 -9.82
CA LEU A 37 -9.09 3.42 -9.78
C LEU A 37 -8.13 3.98 -8.71
N ALA A 38 -8.21 3.48 -7.48
CA ALA A 38 -7.37 3.95 -6.37
C ALA A 38 -5.89 3.53 -6.52
N ALA A 39 -5.62 2.32 -7.00
CA ALA A 39 -4.26 1.83 -7.19
C ALA A 39 -3.57 2.49 -8.39
N LEU A 40 -4.31 2.73 -9.47
CA LEU A 40 -3.83 3.41 -10.66
C LEU A 40 -3.47 4.87 -10.35
N ASP A 41 -4.38 5.58 -9.66
CA ASP A 41 -4.15 6.96 -9.23
C ASP A 41 -2.86 7.10 -8.43
N GLN A 42 -2.62 6.22 -7.46
CA GLN A 42 -1.43 6.26 -6.63
C GLN A 42 -0.15 6.13 -7.46
N THR A 43 -0.13 5.27 -8.47
CA THR A 43 1.04 5.03 -9.33
C THR A 43 1.22 6.09 -10.42
N ILE A 44 0.14 6.61 -11.00
CA ILE A 44 0.16 7.73 -11.95
C ILE A 44 0.72 8.98 -11.28
N VAL A 45 0.15 9.34 -10.11
CA VAL A 45 0.53 10.56 -9.39
C VAL A 45 2.00 10.51 -8.94
N SER A 46 2.48 9.36 -8.44
CA SER A 46 3.89 9.24 -8.04
C SER A 46 4.87 9.50 -9.18
N THR A 47 4.50 9.16 -10.42
CA THR A 47 5.34 9.36 -11.61
C THR A 47 5.35 10.81 -12.08
N ALA A 48 4.21 11.49 -11.99
CA ALA A 48 4.02 12.84 -12.52
C ALA A 48 4.23 13.95 -11.47
N MET A 49 4.44 13.59 -10.20
CA MET A 49 4.43 14.54 -9.07
C MET A 49 5.45 15.68 -9.23
N ARG A 50 6.61 15.40 -9.82
CA ARG A 50 7.62 16.43 -10.08
C ARG A 50 7.09 17.49 -11.05
N THR A 51 6.53 17.08 -12.19
CA THR A 51 5.94 18.01 -13.19
C THR A 51 4.82 18.84 -12.56
N VAL A 52 3.98 18.21 -11.71
CA VAL A 52 2.91 18.91 -10.99
C VAL A 52 3.48 19.95 -10.02
N ALA A 53 4.53 19.58 -9.29
CA ALA A 53 5.15 20.48 -8.31
C ALA A 53 5.91 21.64 -8.98
N ASP A 54 6.51 21.40 -10.15
CA ASP A 54 7.14 22.44 -10.96
C ASP A 54 6.10 23.44 -11.49
N ASP A 55 4.95 22.98 -11.99
CA ASP A 55 3.88 23.83 -12.54
C ASP A 55 3.14 24.64 -11.45
N LEU A 56 3.04 24.09 -10.22
CA LEU A 56 2.41 24.74 -9.08
C LEU A 56 3.40 25.54 -8.17
N ASP A 57 4.63 25.77 -8.64
CA ASP A 57 5.71 26.48 -7.90
C ASP A 57 5.91 25.95 -6.47
N GLY A 58 5.85 24.63 -6.27
CA GLY A 58 5.81 24.04 -4.93
C GLY A 58 6.62 22.75 -4.75
N LEU A 59 7.81 22.66 -5.33
CA LEU A 59 8.69 21.48 -5.21
C LEU A 59 8.94 21.03 -3.77
N SER A 60 9.13 21.98 -2.85
CA SER A 60 9.31 21.67 -1.42
C SER A 60 8.06 21.09 -0.75
N LEU A 61 6.89 21.24 -1.36
CA LEU A 61 5.61 20.79 -0.82
C LEU A 61 5.09 19.51 -1.50
N GLN A 62 5.83 18.95 -2.48
CA GLN A 62 5.37 17.77 -3.24
C GLN A 62 5.05 16.57 -2.37
N ALA A 63 5.81 16.36 -1.29
CA ALA A 63 5.58 15.28 -0.33
C ALA A 63 4.18 15.36 0.31
N TRP A 64 3.69 16.57 0.60
CA TRP A 64 2.39 16.77 1.24
C TRP A 64 1.21 16.22 0.44
N ALA A 65 1.25 16.30 -0.89
CA ALA A 65 0.17 15.78 -1.73
C ALA A 65 0.05 14.25 -1.62
N THR A 66 1.17 13.53 -1.54
CA THR A 66 1.18 12.08 -1.38
C THR A 66 0.87 11.68 0.06
N THR A 67 1.47 12.35 1.03
CA THR A 67 1.32 12.08 2.47
C THR A 67 -0.12 12.31 2.92
N ALA A 68 -0.76 13.41 2.51
CA ALA A 68 -2.15 13.69 2.85
C ALA A 68 -3.10 12.59 2.37
N TYR A 69 -2.91 12.08 1.15
CA TYR A 69 -3.67 10.96 0.61
C TYR A 69 -3.47 9.67 1.42
N LEU A 70 -2.22 9.30 1.72
CA LEU A 70 -1.91 8.08 2.45
C LEU A 70 -2.45 8.10 3.89
N ILE A 71 -2.29 9.23 4.59
CA ILE A 71 -2.78 9.42 5.96
C ILE A 71 -4.31 9.27 6.00
N THR A 72 -5.02 9.99 5.14
CA THR A 72 -6.49 9.96 5.14
C THR A 72 -7.03 8.63 4.67
N SER A 73 -6.38 7.96 3.71
CA SER A 73 -6.72 6.59 3.29
C SER A 73 -6.57 5.60 4.44
N THR A 74 -5.46 5.66 5.17
CA THR A 74 -5.20 4.77 6.30
C THR A 74 -6.23 4.94 7.41
N ILE A 75 -6.54 6.19 7.79
CA ILE A 75 -7.46 6.49 8.87
C ILE A 75 -8.92 6.18 8.51
N SER A 76 -9.32 6.43 7.27
CA SER A 76 -10.69 6.15 6.83
C SER A 76 -11.00 4.65 6.71
N THR A 77 -9.99 3.80 6.54
CA THR A 77 -10.13 2.35 6.42
C THR A 77 -10.95 1.70 7.55
N PRO A 78 -10.62 1.85 8.85
CA PRO A 78 -11.43 1.28 9.93
C PRO A 78 -12.82 1.94 10.06
N ILE A 79 -12.92 3.22 9.74
CA ILE A 79 -14.20 3.94 9.75
C ILE A 79 -15.16 3.34 8.73
N TYR A 80 -14.72 3.11 7.47
CA TYR A 80 -15.54 2.46 6.47
C TYR A 80 -15.89 1.00 6.83
N GLY A 81 -15.00 0.29 7.50
CA GLY A 81 -15.30 -1.04 8.01
C GLY A 81 -16.51 -1.05 8.94
N LYS A 82 -16.49 -0.20 9.96
CA LYS A 82 -17.58 -0.07 10.94
C LYS A 82 -18.85 0.50 10.31
N LEU A 83 -18.75 1.56 9.53
CA LEU A 83 -19.90 2.15 8.83
C LEU A 83 -20.53 1.15 7.87
N GLY A 84 -19.71 0.29 7.21
CA GLY A 84 -20.17 -0.78 6.34
C GLY A 84 -21.03 -1.81 7.05
N ASP A 85 -20.70 -2.12 8.30
CA ASP A 85 -21.51 -3.01 9.13
C ASP A 85 -22.84 -2.38 9.56
N ILE A 86 -22.89 -1.05 9.72
CA ILE A 86 -24.08 -0.31 10.15
C ILE A 86 -25.03 0.02 8.99
N PHE A 87 -24.51 0.63 7.93
CA PHE A 87 -25.31 1.19 6.82
C PHE A 87 -25.39 0.28 5.59
N GLY A 88 -24.61 -0.80 5.56
CA GLY A 88 -24.48 -1.69 4.40
C GLY A 88 -23.30 -1.34 3.50
N ARG A 89 -22.79 -2.36 2.83
CA ARG A 89 -21.56 -2.27 2.03
C ARG A 89 -21.74 -1.46 0.75
N ARG A 90 -22.87 -1.72 0.03
CA ARG A 90 -23.13 -1.14 -1.28
C ARG A 90 -23.20 0.40 -1.26
N PRO A 91 -24.05 1.04 -0.41
CA PRO A 91 -24.14 2.49 -0.40
C PRO A 91 -22.81 3.13 -0.01
N LEU A 92 -22.06 2.55 0.95
CA LEU A 92 -20.78 3.11 1.36
C LEU A 92 -19.67 2.94 0.33
N PHE A 93 -19.68 1.84 -0.43
CA PHE A 93 -18.74 1.67 -1.54
C PHE A 93 -19.00 2.72 -2.65
N MET A 94 -20.27 3.00 -2.94
CA MET A 94 -20.66 4.06 -3.88
C MET A 94 -20.25 5.45 -3.36
N VAL A 95 -20.44 5.72 -2.06
CA VAL A 95 -19.98 6.97 -1.42
C VAL A 95 -18.45 7.08 -1.49
N ALA A 96 -17.72 5.99 -1.27
CA ALA A 96 -16.26 5.97 -1.38
C ALA A 96 -15.78 6.29 -2.82
N ILE A 97 -16.44 5.71 -3.86
CA ILE A 97 -16.16 6.07 -5.26
C ILE A 97 -16.45 7.55 -5.49
N ALA A 98 -17.60 8.05 -5.03
CA ALA A 98 -18.00 9.44 -5.23
C ALA A 98 -17.00 10.42 -4.59
N ILE A 99 -16.60 10.17 -3.33
CA ILE A 99 -15.59 10.99 -2.61
C ILE A 99 -14.26 10.94 -3.36
N PHE A 100 -13.84 9.75 -3.80
CA PHE A 100 -12.61 9.58 -4.57
C PHE A 100 -12.62 10.39 -5.88
N VAL A 101 -13.69 10.27 -6.65
CA VAL A 101 -13.85 10.97 -7.95
C VAL A 101 -13.93 12.49 -7.75
N VAL A 102 -14.66 12.97 -6.74
CA VAL A 102 -14.71 14.40 -6.40
C VAL A 102 -13.33 14.91 -5.99
N GLY A 103 -12.64 14.19 -5.10
CA GLY A 103 -11.27 14.55 -4.71
C GLY A 103 -10.30 14.55 -5.90
N SER A 104 -10.45 13.60 -6.84
CA SER A 104 -9.65 13.57 -8.05
C SER A 104 -9.95 14.74 -9.00
N LEU A 105 -11.23 15.02 -9.23
CA LEU A 105 -11.63 16.15 -10.07
C LEU A 105 -11.11 17.48 -9.50
N THR A 106 -11.26 17.72 -8.20
CA THR A 106 -10.74 18.93 -7.54
C THR A 106 -9.21 18.98 -7.58
N SER A 107 -8.51 17.85 -7.43
CA SER A 107 -7.05 17.77 -7.58
C SER A 107 -6.59 18.19 -8.98
N GLY A 108 -7.31 17.79 -10.03
CA GLY A 108 -7.04 18.24 -11.41
C GLY A 108 -7.30 19.73 -11.66
N LEU A 109 -8.02 20.40 -10.76
CA LEU A 109 -8.33 21.84 -10.83
C LEU A 109 -7.49 22.68 -9.84
N ALA A 110 -6.58 22.06 -9.09
CA ALA A 110 -5.73 22.76 -8.12
C ALA A 110 -4.85 23.82 -8.79
N THR A 111 -4.69 24.95 -8.11
CA THR A 111 -3.87 26.09 -8.53
C THR A 111 -2.66 26.29 -7.62
N THR A 112 -2.61 25.62 -6.48
CA THR A 112 -1.48 25.62 -5.53
C THR A 112 -1.24 24.23 -4.97
N MET A 113 -0.01 23.96 -4.51
CA MET A 113 0.31 22.68 -3.85
C MET A 113 -0.47 22.46 -2.54
N TYR A 114 -0.86 23.52 -1.82
CA TYR A 114 -1.70 23.39 -0.62
C TYR A 114 -3.12 22.92 -0.96
N GLU A 115 -3.71 23.49 -2.02
CA GLU A 115 -5.01 23.02 -2.53
C GLU A 115 -4.91 21.56 -2.99
N LEU A 116 -3.86 21.23 -3.75
CA LEU A 116 -3.63 19.86 -4.19
C LEU A 116 -3.56 18.91 -2.99
N ALA A 117 -2.79 19.22 -1.96
CA ALA A 117 -2.69 18.40 -0.75
C ALA A 117 -4.05 18.23 -0.04
N ALA A 118 -4.84 19.30 0.06
CA ALA A 118 -6.18 19.23 0.65
C ALA A 118 -7.14 18.35 -0.17
N TYR A 119 -7.12 18.48 -1.50
CA TYR A 119 -7.95 17.65 -2.39
C TYR A 119 -7.47 16.20 -2.44
N ARG A 120 -6.17 15.96 -2.34
CA ARG A 120 -5.59 14.63 -2.17
C ARG A 120 -6.00 14.00 -0.83
N ALA A 121 -6.10 14.77 0.25
CA ALA A 121 -6.65 14.27 1.51
C ALA A 121 -8.11 13.81 1.33
N LEU A 122 -8.94 14.58 0.65
CA LEU A 122 -10.32 14.19 0.32
C LEU A 122 -10.35 12.91 -0.52
N GLN A 123 -9.52 12.83 -1.55
CA GLN A 123 -9.41 11.66 -2.42
C GLN A 123 -8.96 10.40 -1.64
N GLY A 124 -8.01 10.55 -0.73
CA GLY A 124 -7.53 9.49 0.15
C GLY A 124 -8.63 8.92 1.05
N MET A 125 -9.54 9.78 1.55
CA MET A 125 -10.71 9.29 2.29
C MET A 125 -11.55 8.32 1.47
N GLY A 126 -11.75 8.58 0.17
CA GLY A 126 -12.42 7.64 -0.73
C GLY A 126 -11.64 6.35 -0.92
N ALA A 127 -10.33 6.46 -1.14
CA ALA A 127 -9.44 5.31 -1.39
C ALA A 127 -9.45 4.29 -0.24
N GLY A 128 -9.40 4.74 1.01
CA GLY A 128 -9.46 3.86 2.19
C GLY A 128 -10.75 3.03 2.21
N GLY A 129 -11.88 3.65 1.81
CA GLY A 129 -13.15 2.96 1.66
C GLY A 129 -13.14 1.92 0.54
N LEU A 130 -12.56 2.24 -0.62
CA LEU A 130 -12.48 1.34 -1.77
C LEU A 130 -11.73 0.05 -1.43
N PHE A 131 -10.58 0.14 -0.77
CA PHE A 131 -9.80 -1.04 -0.39
C PHE A 131 -10.48 -1.86 0.72
N ALA A 132 -10.94 -1.21 1.79
CA ALA A 132 -11.52 -1.90 2.93
C ALA A 132 -12.84 -2.60 2.57
N LEU A 133 -13.75 -1.89 1.92
CA LEU A 133 -15.07 -2.41 1.58
C LEU A 133 -15.02 -3.48 0.48
N ALA A 134 -14.13 -3.36 -0.52
CA ALA A 134 -13.98 -4.40 -1.55
C ALA A 134 -13.63 -5.76 -0.92
N LEU A 135 -12.64 -5.78 -0.01
CA LEU A 135 -12.23 -6.99 0.69
C LEU A 135 -13.31 -7.51 1.66
N THR A 136 -14.09 -6.61 2.24
CA THR A 136 -15.20 -7.00 3.13
C THR A 136 -16.37 -7.56 2.33
N ILE A 137 -16.74 -6.94 1.20
CA ILE A 137 -17.84 -7.41 0.35
C ILE A 137 -17.58 -8.83 -0.15
N ILE A 138 -16.36 -9.12 -0.60
CA ILE A 138 -16.04 -10.50 -1.01
C ILE A 138 -16.14 -11.47 0.16
N ALA A 139 -15.82 -11.01 1.38
CA ALA A 139 -15.97 -11.82 2.57
C ALA A 139 -17.43 -12.09 2.95
N ASP A 140 -18.33 -11.19 2.60
CA ASP A 140 -19.77 -11.38 2.82
C ASP A 140 -20.38 -12.37 1.82
N ILE A 141 -19.96 -12.35 0.54
CA ILE A 141 -20.58 -13.13 -0.54
C ILE A 141 -19.92 -14.48 -0.80
N VAL A 142 -18.63 -14.66 -0.42
CA VAL A 142 -17.85 -15.86 -0.70
C VAL A 142 -17.39 -16.51 0.60
N PRO A 143 -17.62 -17.84 0.79
CA PRO A 143 -17.10 -18.56 1.95
C PRO A 143 -15.57 -18.47 2.04
N PRO A 144 -14.97 -18.46 3.24
CA PRO A 144 -13.52 -18.36 3.42
C PRO A 144 -12.72 -19.37 2.61
N ARG A 145 -13.25 -20.58 2.45
CA ARG A 145 -12.62 -21.66 1.70
C ARG A 145 -12.48 -21.34 0.20
N ASP A 146 -13.48 -20.70 -0.40
CA ASP A 146 -13.51 -20.38 -1.84
C ASP A 146 -12.93 -18.99 -2.14
N ARG A 147 -12.86 -18.13 -1.14
CA ARG A 147 -12.39 -16.73 -1.25
C ARG A 147 -10.99 -16.63 -1.79
N ALA A 148 -10.14 -17.57 -1.41
CA ALA A 148 -8.76 -17.68 -1.87
C ALA A 148 -8.63 -17.66 -3.41
N ARG A 149 -9.59 -18.26 -4.12
CA ARG A 149 -9.63 -18.30 -5.59
C ARG A 149 -9.81 -16.92 -6.22
N TYR A 150 -10.54 -16.02 -5.56
CA TYR A 150 -10.86 -14.70 -6.09
C TYR A 150 -9.87 -13.62 -5.67
N GLN A 151 -9.13 -13.84 -4.58
CA GLN A 151 -8.17 -12.84 -4.07
C GLN A 151 -6.97 -12.61 -5.00
N GLY A 152 -6.61 -13.59 -5.82
CA GLY A 152 -5.59 -13.41 -6.85
C GLY A 152 -5.93 -12.28 -7.86
N LEU A 153 -7.22 -12.06 -8.11
CA LEU A 153 -7.67 -10.99 -9.00
C LEU A 153 -7.41 -9.60 -8.42
N PHE A 154 -7.50 -9.43 -7.10
CA PHE A 154 -7.16 -8.15 -6.44
C PHE A 154 -5.68 -7.80 -6.60
N LEU A 155 -4.80 -8.79 -6.53
CA LEU A 155 -3.37 -8.59 -6.76
C LEU A 155 -3.06 -8.28 -8.23
N ALA A 156 -3.81 -8.88 -9.17
CA ALA A 156 -3.69 -8.53 -10.58
C ALA A 156 -4.01 -7.05 -10.85
N VAL A 157 -4.96 -6.47 -10.10
CA VAL A 157 -5.26 -5.03 -10.16
C VAL A 157 -4.05 -4.19 -9.79
N PHE A 158 -3.38 -4.49 -8.67
CA PHE A 158 -2.17 -3.78 -8.26
C PHE A 158 -1.03 -3.95 -9.25
N GLY A 159 -0.79 -5.19 -9.73
CA GLY A 159 0.23 -5.47 -10.72
C GLY A 159 0.00 -4.72 -12.04
N THR A 160 -1.24 -4.68 -12.50
CA THR A 160 -1.61 -3.95 -13.72
C THR A 160 -1.45 -2.43 -13.52
N SER A 161 -1.88 -1.91 -12.37
CA SER A 161 -1.75 -0.49 -12.04
C SER A 161 -0.28 -0.05 -11.94
N SER A 162 0.61 -0.89 -11.39
CA SER A 162 2.04 -0.56 -11.27
C SER A 162 2.77 -0.48 -12.61
N VAL A 163 2.23 -1.12 -13.65
CA VAL A 163 2.76 -1.03 -15.02
C VAL A 163 2.11 0.10 -15.81
N ILE A 164 0.77 0.17 -15.79
CA ILE A 164 0.02 1.18 -16.55
C ILE A 164 0.24 2.58 -15.97
N GLY A 165 0.36 2.70 -14.64
CA GLY A 165 0.48 3.99 -13.95
C GLY A 165 1.64 4.84 -14.46
N PRO A 166 2.90 4.36 -14.42
CA PRO A 166 4.04 5.11 -14.94
C PRO A 166 3.94 5.44 -16.43
N VAL A 167 3.37 4.55 -17.24
CA VAL A 167 3.18 4.80 -18.69
C VAL A 167 2.20 5.94 -18.91
N VAL A 168 1.03 5.88 -18.28
CA VAL A 168 -0.03 6.89 -18.42
C VAL A 168 0.39 8.20 -17.74
N GLY A 169 0.99 8.11 -16.54
CA GLY A 169 1.50 9.27 -15.80
C GLY A 169 2.58 10.01 -16.57
N GLY A 170 3.58 9.28 -17.09
CA GLY A 170 4.65 9.86 -17.91
C GLY A 170 4.15 10.45 -19.23
N PHE A 171 3.16 9.79 -19.87
CA PHE A 171 2.55 10.31 -21.10
C PHE A 171 1.89 11.68 -20.86
N PHE A 172 1.01 11.79 -19.88
CA PHE A 172 0.32 13.06 -19.61
C PHE A 172 1.24 14.11 -19.01
N ALA A 173 2.18 13.75 -18.14
CA ALA A 173 3.16 14.68 -17.58
C ALA A 173 4.13 15.24 -18.61
N GLY A 174 4.34 14.53 -19.73
CA GLY A 174 5.18 14.98 -20.85
C GLY A 174 4.47 15.86 -21.88
N LEU A 175 3.16 16.09 -21.73
CA LEU A 175 2.39 16.97 -22.62
C LEU A 175 2.25 18.37 -21.99
N ASP A 176 2.55 19.42 -22.75
CA ASP A 176 2.32 20.79 -22.29
C ASP A 176 0.81 21.01 -22.05
N GLN A 177 -0.03 20.65 -23.04
CA GLN A 177 -1.48 20.75 -22.95
C GLN A 177 -2.19 19.60 -23.66
N PHE A 178 -3.35 19.19 -23.11
CA PHE A 178 -4.25 18.21 -23.71
C PHE A 178 -5.70 18.63 -23.51
N LEU A 179 -6.47 18.76 -24.57
CA LEU A 179 -7.89 19.17 -24.58
C LEU A 179 -8.18 20.44 -23.76
N GLY A 180 -7.26 21.43 -23.79
CA GLY A 180 -7.44 22.72 -23.15
C GLY A 180 -7.04 22.81 -21.68
N PHE A 181 -6.46 21.76 -21.13
CA PHE A 181 -5.88 21.71 -19.79
C PHE A 181 -4.40 21.34 -19.89
N ASP A 182 -3.60 21.75 -18.89
CA ASP A 182 -2.22 21.30 -18.75
C ASP A 182 -2.16 19.78 -18.68
N GLY A 183 -1.17 19.18 -19.32
CA GLY A 183 -1.10 17.73 -19.51
C GLY A 183 -1.19 16.96 -18.19
N TRP A 184 -0.49 17.41 -17.13
CA TRP A 184 -0.51 16.76 -15.82
C TRP A 184 -1.89 16.74 -15.16
N ARG A 185 -2.79 17.67 -15.45
CA ARG A 185 -4.14 17.67 -14.85
C ARG A 185 -4.94 16.44 -15.24
N TRP A 186 -4.62 15.85 -16.40
CA TRP A 186 -5.27 14.65 -16.90
C TRP A 186 -4.96 13.39 -16.08
N ILE A 187 -3.85 13.38 -15.30
CA ILE A 187 -3.57 12.28 -14.38
C ILE A 187 -4.68 12.12 -13.32
N PHE A 188 -5.34 13.22 -12.97
CA PHE A 188 -6.49 13.23 -12.07
C PHE A 188 -7.83 13.09 -12.83
N LEU A 189 -7.98 13.80 -13.94
CA LEU A 189 -9.24 13.82 -14.71
C LEU A 189 -9.58 12.45 -15.33
N ILE A 190 -8.59 11.62 -15.64
CA ILE A 190 -8.79 10.26 -16.16
C ILE A 190 -9.55 9.36 -15.16
N ASN A 191 -9.50 9.68 -13.88
CA ASN A 191 -10.22 8.96 -12.85
C ASN A 191 -11.75 9.15 -12.94
N LEU A 192 -12.22 10.23 -13.55
CA LEU A 192 -13.65 10.51 -13.69
C LEU A 192 -14.39 9.47 -14.56
N PRO A 193 -14.00 9.19 -15.82
CA PRO A 193 -14.65 8.15 -16.61
C PRO A 193 -14.54 6.76 -15.99
N ILE A 194 -13.38 6.41 -15.39
CA ILE A 194 -13.19 5.12 -14.72
C ILE A 194 -14.11 5.01 -13.50
N GLY A 195 -14.23 6.08 -12.70
CA GLY A 195 -15.10 6.15 -11.54
C GLY A 195 -16.58 6.04 -11.91
N ILE A 196 -17.02 6.67 -13.00
CA ILE A 196 -18.41 6.55 -13.51
C ILE A 196 -18.70 5.11 -13.91
N VAL A 197 -17.79 4.45 -14.63
CA VAL A 197 -17.92 3.04 -15.01
C VAL A 197 -17.96 2.15 -13.77
N SER A 198 -17.07 2.37 -12.81
CA SER A 198 -17.05 1.63 -11.54
C SER A 198 -18.37 1.81 -10.76
N MET A 199 -18.87 3.04 -10.66
CA MET A 199 -20.14 3.36 -10.02
C MET A 199 -21.31 2.62 -10.70
N ALA A 200 -21.36 2.64 -12.03
CA ALA A 200 -22.40 1.96 -12.80
C ALA A 200 -22.37 0.44 -12.60
N LEU A 201 -21.17 -0.18 -12.60
CA LEU A 201 -21.00 -1.61 -12.35
C LEU A 201 -21.47 -1.99 -10.94
N VAL A 202 -21.07 -1.21 -9.93
CA VAL A 202 -21.45 -1.45 -8.53
C VAL A 202 -22.94 -1.25 -8.34
N PHE A 203 -23.50 -0.19 -8.90
CA PHE A 203 -24.94 0.08 -8.84
C PHE A 203 -25.75 -1.05 -9.47
N THR A 204 -25.30 -1.59 -10.59
CA THR A 204 -26.03 -2.62 -11.35
C THR A 204 -25.87 -4.02 -10.76
N PHE A 205 -24.68 -4.39 -10.31
CA PHE A 205 -24.37 -5.78 -9.97
C PHE A 205 -24.22 -6.05 -8.48
N LEU A 206 -23.89 -5.05 -7.66
CA LEU A 206 -23.68 -5.27 -6.23
C LEU A 206 -25.01 -5.24 -5.47
N HIS A 207 -25.64 -6.40 -5.31
CA HIS A 207 -26.84 -6.60 -4.50
C HIS A 207 -26.52 -7.57 -3.37
N VAL A 208 -26.00 -7.04 -2.27
CA VAL A 208 -25.73 -7.82 -1.05
C VAL A 208 -26.81 -7.48 -0.04
N PRO A 209 -27.56 -8.47 0.46
CA PRO A 209 -28.53 -8.25 1.53
C PRO A 209 -27.83 -7.64 2.75
N HIS A 210 -28.43 -6.61 3.30
CA HIS A 210 -27.92 -5.94 4.48
C HIS A 210 -28.87 -6.13 5.65
N PHE A 211 -28.37 -6.68 6.73
CA PHE A 211 -29.09 -6.78 8.01
C PHE A 211 -28.70 -5.60 8.88
N ALA A 212 -29.42 -4.49 8.73
CA ALA A 212 -29.18 -3.29 9.50
C ALA A 212 -29.35 -3.59 11.00
N LYS A 213 -28.27 -3.45 11.76
CA LYS A 213 -28.34 -3.39 13.22
C LYS A 213 -28.21 -1.93 13.63
N PRO A 214 -29.19 -1.36 14.36
CA PRO A 214 -29.06 0.00 14.85
C PRO A 214 -27.92 0.04 15.90
N GLN A 215 -26.74 0.45 15.47
CA GLN A 215 -25.60 0.69 16.33
C GLN A 215 -25.25 2.17 16.33
N LYS A 216 -24.80 2.69 17.47
CA LYS A 216 -24.27 4.05 17.56
C LYS A 216 -22.91 4.12 16.89
N ILE A 217 -22.64 5.20 16.18
CA ILE A 217 -21.32 5.45 15.60
C ILE A 217 -20.42 5.99 16.71
N ASP A 218 -19.24 5.42 16.86
CA ASP A 218 -18.21 5.89 17.79
C ASP A 218 -17.44 7.06 17.19
N TRP A 219 -18.04 8.25 17.26
CA TRP A 219 -17.38 9.48 16.81
C TRP A 219 -16.18 9.86 17.69
N ALA A 220 -16.19 9.48 18.97
CA ALA A 220 -15.08 9.74 19.87
C ALA A 220 -13.87 8.86 19.52
N GLY A 221 -14.09 7.57 19.22
CA GLY A 221 -13.05 6.67 18.69
C GLY A 221 -12.50 7.18 17.36
N ALA A 222 -13.38 7.59 16.43
CA ALA A 222 -12.96 8.15 15.15
C ALA A 222 -12.13 9.44 15.30
N ALA A 223 -12.50 10.34 16.21
CA ALA A 223 -11.75 11.57 16.47
C ALA A 223 -10.39 11.28 17.13
N THR A 224 -10.36 10.40 18.14
CA THR A 224 -9.13 10.10 18.88
C THR A 224 -8.12 9.32 18.05
N ILE A 225 -8.55 8.43 17.14
CA ILE A 225 -7.63 7.75 16.20
C ILE A 225 -7.00 8.74 15.22
N VAL A 226 -7.75 9.76 14.76
CA VAL A 226 -7.22 10.85 13.93
C VAL A 226 -6.16 11.63 14.69
N VAL A 227 -6.46 12.10 15.91
CA VAL A 227 -5.53 12.86 16.75
C VAL A 227 -4.30 12.03 17.12
N GLY A 228 -4.46 10.71 17.26
CA GLY A 228 -3.35 9.80 17.55
C GLY A 228 -2.45 9.55 16.33
N LEU A 229 -3.04 9.20 15.20
CA LEU A 229 -2.26 8.73 14.05
C LEU A 229 -1.75 9.86 13.16
N VAL A 230 -2.54 10.91 12.91
CA VAL A 230 -2.12 11.98 11.98
C VAL A 230 -0.78 12.59 12.39
N PRO A 231 -0.56 13.02 13.65
CA PRO A 231 0.73 13.57 14.04
C PRO A 231 1.87 12.58 13.91
N LEU A 232 1.65 11.30 14.28
CA LEU A 232 2.68 10.27 14.17
C LEU A 232 3.05 9.98 12.72
N LEU A 233 2.07 9.89 11.83
CA LEU A 233 2.31 9.62 10.41
C LEU A 233 2.96 10.83 9.71
N ILE A 234 2.58 12.05 10.08
CA ILE A 234 3.23 13.27 9.58
C ILE A 234 4.70 13.31 10.02
N VAL A 235 5.00 13.05 11.29
CA VAL A 235 6.39 13.03 11.77
C VAL A 235 7.15 11.86 11.14
N ALA A 236 6.54 10.71 10.94
CA ALA A 236 7.17 9.59 10.25
C ALA A 236 7.63 9.98 8.84
N GLU A 237 6.84 10.77 8.12
CA GLU A 237 7.13 11.19 6.75
C GLU A 237 8.09 12.41 6.69
N LEU A 238 7.84 13.43 7.50
CA LEU A 238 8.52 14.73 7.42
C LEU A 238 9.54 14.96 8.53
N GLY A 239 9.65 14.04 9.48
CA GLY A 239 10.54 14.21 10.66
C GLY A 239 12.02 14.34 10.28
N ARG A 240 12.43 13.82 9.12
CA ARG A 240 13.77 14.05 8.59
C ARG A 240 13.97 15.52 8.18
N GLU A 241 13.01 16.11 7.48
CA GLU A 241 13.09 17.50 7.02
C GLU A 241 13.00 18.49 8.18
N TRP A 242 12.10 18.22 9.13
CA TRP A 242 11.90 19.06 10.31
C TRP A 242 12.98 18.88 11.38
N GLY A 243 13.74 17.78 11.31
CA GLY A 243 14.61 17.28 12.36
C GLY A 243 13.82 16.48 13.39
N TRP A 244 14.20 15.22 13.63
CA TRP A 244 13.55 14.32 14.59
C TRP A 244 13.50 14.86 16.02
N GLY A 245 14.51 15.64 16.44
CA GLY A 245 14.61 16.28 17.75
C GLY A 245 14.03 17.69 17.82
N SER A 246 13.45 18.22 16.76
CA SER A 246 12.86 19.55 16.76
C SER A 246 11.65 19.64 17.71
N PRO A 247 11.38 20.80 18.31
CA PRO A 247 10.22 20.98 19.19
C PRO A 247 8.90 20.62 18.50
N LEU A 248 8.79 20.85 17.19
CA LEU A 248 7.63 20.49 16.39
C LEU A 248 7.47 18.97 16.29
N SER A 249 8.53 18.24 15.89
CA SER A 249 8.50 16.78 15.77
C SER A 249 8.21 16.11 17.11
N VAL A 250 8.90 16.54 18.16
CA VAL A 250 8.69 16.02 19.53
C VAL A 250 7.28 16.32 20.03
N GLY A 251 6.78 17.54 19.81
CA GLY A 251 5.43 17.93 20.20
C GLY A 251 4.35 17.10 19.47
N MET A 252 4.51 16.89 18.16
CA MET A 252 3.59 16.05 17.39
C MET A 252 3.68 14.57 17.78
N MET A 253 4.86 14.04 18.05
CA MET A 253 5.02 12.67 18.59
C MET A 253 4.31 12.54 19.95
N ALA A 254 4.48 13.50 20.86
CA ALA A 254 3.81 13.49 22.15
C ALA A 254 2.28 13.56 21.99
N LEU A 255 1.78 14.46 21.12
CA LEU A 255 0.35 14.57 20.80
C LEU A 255 -0.19 13.25 20.25
N GLY A 256 0.52 12.63 19.33
CA GLY A 256 0.13 11.35 18.74
C GLY A 256 0.07 10.23 19.78
N VAL A 257 1.08 10.11 20.66
CA VAL A 257 1.09 9.12 21.75
C VAL A 257 -0.10 9.35 22.71
N VAL A 258 -0.34 10.58 23.11
CA VAL A 258 -1.51 10.93 23.95
C VAL A 258 -2.81 10.59 23.24
N GLY A 259 -2.91 10.89 21.94
CA GLY A 259 -4.06 10.54 21.09
C GLY A 259 -4.31 9.03 21.01
N ILE A 260 -3.27 8.22 20.86
CA ILE A 260 -3.38 6.73 20.86
C ILE A 260 -3.83 6.22 22.24
N ILE A 261 -3.29 6.78 23.33
CA ILE A 261 -3.75 6.42 24.69
C ILE A 261 -5.22 6.77 24.86
N ALA A 262 -5.62 7.98 24.45
CA ALA A 262 -7.02 8.41 24.48
C ALA A 262 -7.92 7.50 23.62
N PHE A 263 -7.48 7.10 22.43
CA PHE A 263 -8.17 6.14 21.57
C PHE A 263 -8.42 4.82 22.31
N ILE A 264 -7.38 4.23 22.91
CA ILE A 264 -7.51 2.96 23.64
C ILE A 264 -8.51 3.10 24.82
N LEU A 265 -8.50 4.21 25.53
CA LEU A 265 -9.43 4.46 26.65
C LEU A 265 -10.88 4.62 26.16
N VAL A 266 -11.08 5.35 25.05
CA VAL A 266 -12.40 5.53 24.42
C VAL A 266 -12.93 4.21 23.89
N GLU A 267 -12.14 3.43 23.14
CA GLU A 267 -12.51 2.11 22.63
C GLU A 267 -12.89 1.14 23.76
N ARG A 268 -12.13 1.19 24.88
CA ARG A 268 -12.44 0.39 26.05
C ARG A 268 -13.79 0.78 26.68
N ALA A 269 -14.12 2.06 26.69
CA ALA A 269 -15.38 2.57 27.22
C ALA A 269 -16.56 2.31 26.27
N ALA A 270 -16.34 2.37 24.95
CA ALA A 270 -17.34 2.14 23.92
C ALA A 270 -17.74 0.64 23.79
N GLY A 271 -16.87 -0.29 24.17
CA GLY A 271 -17.15 -1.73 24.18
C GLY A 271 -17.54 -2.25 22.80
N ASP A 272 -18.75 -2.79 22.65
CA ASP A 272 -19.23 -3.38 21.39
C ASP A 272 -19.55 -2.34 20.31
N THR A 273 -19.76 -1.08 20.70
CA THR A 273 -19.97 0.03 19.75
C THR A 273 -18.66 0.62 19.22
N ALA A 274 -17.53 0.25 19.80
CA ALA A 274 -16.19 0.69 19.45
C ALA A 274 -15.90 0.57 17.95
N LEU A 275 -15.04 1.45 17.44
CA LEU A 275 -14.58 1.43 16.05
C LEU A 275 -13.75 0.14 15.79
N ILE A 276 -12.84 -0.18 16.71
CA ILE A 276 -12.05 -1.40 16.74
C ILE A 276 -12.21 -2.05 18.12
N PRO A 277 -13.23 -2.91 18.34
CA PRO A 277 -13.51 -3.48 19.66
C PRO A 277 -12.29 -4.20 20.23
N LEU A 278 -11.80 -3.74 21.38
CA LEU A 278 -10.63 -4.33 22.06
C LEU A 278 -10.89 -5.77 22.50
N SER A 279 -12.15 -6.19 22.59
CA SER A 279 -12.54 -7.58 22.85
C SER A 279 -12.01 -8.55 21.80
N LEU A 280 -11.87 -8.11 20.52
CA LEU A 280 -11.34 -8.95 19.45
C LEU A 280 -9.86 -9.31 19.68
N PHE A 281 -9.09 -8.44 20.33
CA PHE A 281 -7.68 -8.70 20.63
C PHE A 281 -7.47 -9.70 21.78
N LYS A 282 -8.53 -10.05 22.54
CA LYS A 282 -8.50 -11.17 23.49
C LYS A 282 -8.42 -12.51 22.76
N ASN A 283 -8.87 -12.56 21.50
CA ASN A 283 -8.67 -13.71 20.62
C ASN A 283 -7.22 -13.71 20.12
N ALA A 284 -6.40 -14.61 20.67
CA ALA A 284 -4.97 -14.68 20.37
C ALA A 284 -4.65 -14.91 18.87
N PRO A 285 -5.35 -15.77 18.10
CA PRO A 285 -5.21 -15.85 16.66
C PRO A 285 -5.43 -14.51 15.95
N PHE A 286 -6.48 -13.77 16.29
CA PHE A 286 -6.76 -12.46 15.73
C PHE A 286 -5.62 -11.47 16.04
N ALA A 287 -5.27 -11.30 17.31
CA ALA A 287 -4.24 -10.35 17.75
C ALA A 287 -2.89 -10.61 17.07
N ARG A 288 -2.46 -11.88 17.03
CA ARG A 288 -1.19 -12.27 16.37
C ARG A 288 -1.22 -12.01 14.86
N THR A 289 -2.36 -12.20 14.23
CA THR A 289 -2.53 -11.91 12.81
C THR A 289 -2.41 -10.41 12.52
N GLN A 290 -2.93 -9.53 13.41
CA GLN A 290 -2.76 -8.08 13.27
C GLN A 290 -1.29 -7.66 13.40
N VAL A 291 -0.59 -8.18 14.43
CA VAL A 291 0.86 -7.90 14.62
C VAL A 291 1.67 -8.39 13.40
N MET A 292 1.38 -9.59 12.90
CA MET A 292 2.04 -10.10 11.71
C MET A 292 1.71 -9.26 10.47
N GLY A 293 0.45 -8.79 10.33
CA GLY A 293 0.04 -7.89 9.26
C GLY A 293 0.81 -6.57 9.27
N PHE A 294 1.03 -6.00 10.45
CA PHE A 294 1.86 -4.80 10.64
C PHE A 294 3.32 -5.03 10.18
N ILE A 295 3.94 -6.13 10.62
CA ILE A 295 5.32 -6.50 10.24
C ILE A 295 5.44 -6.74 8.73
N VAL A 296 4.48 -7.48 8.15
CA VAL A 296 4.44 -7.71 6.70
C VAL A 296 4.24 -6.41 5.93
N GLY A 297 3.45 -5.48 6.48
CA GLY A 297 3.31 -4.13 5.94
C GLY A 297 4.63 -3.40 5.84
N ILE A 298 5.44 -3.41 6.90
CA ILE A 298 6.80 -2.82 6.90
C ILE A 298 7.63 -3.42 5.76
N GLY A 299 7.75 -4.76 5.71
CA GLY A 299 8.56 -5.42 4.70
C GLY A 299 8.06 -5.20 3.26
N MET A 300 6.73 -5.22 3.06
CA MET A 300 6.10 -4.99 1.76
C MET A 300 6.45 -3.62 1.18
N PHE A 301 6.19 -2.56 1.92
CA PHE A 301 6.42 -1.20 1.43
C PHE A 301 7.91 -0.87 1.36
N GLY A 302 8.73 -1.42 2.29
CA GLY A 302 10.18 -1.31 2.20
C GLY A 302 10.73 -1.86 0.88
N GLY A 303 10.33 -3.08 0.51
CA GLY A 303 10.71 -3.65 -0.78
C GLY A 303 10.14 -2.87 -1.97
N MET A 304 8.86 -2.50 -1.93
CA MET A 304 8.19 -1.80 -3.04
C MET A 304 8.77 -0.41 -3.34
N ILE A 305 9.37 0.26 -2.37
CA ILE A 305 9.96 1.59 -2.56
C ILE A 305 11.45 1.50 -2.84
N THR A 306 12.18 0.67 -2.10
CA THR A 306 13.64 0.57 -2.23
C THR A 306 14.07 -0.06 -3.55
N LEU A 307 13.37 -1.11 -4.00
CA LEU A 307 13.74 -1.81 -5.25
C LEU A 307 13.65 -0.93 -6.51
N PRO A 308 12.57 -0.16 -6.75
CA PRO A 308 12.55 0.79 -7.86
C PRO A 308 13.64 1.86 -7.79
N LEU A 309 13.99 2.33 -6.59
CA LEU A 309 15.09 3.29 -6.41
C LEU A 309 16.44 2.69 -6.78
N ILE A 310 16.72 1.44 -6.37
CA ILE A 310 17.93 0.72 -6.79
C ILE A 310 17.97 0.58 -8.31
N LEU A 311 16.86 0.19 -8.94
CA LEU A 311 16.77 0.06 -10.39
C LEU A 311 17.06 1.38 -11.11
N GLN A 312 16.59 2.50 -10.57
CA GLN A 312 16.83 3.83 -11.15
C GLN A 312 18.25 4.32 -10.89
N VAL A 313 18.72 4.24 -9.67
CA VAL A 313 20.02 4.81 -9.26
C VAL A 313 21.19 3.90 -9.66
N ALA A 314 21.12 2.61 -9.32
CA ALA A 314 22.23 1.69 -9.55
C ALA A 314 22.29 1.17 -10.99
N TYR A 315 21.13 0.92 -11.61
CA TYR A 315 21.06 0.39 -12.96
C TYR A 315 20.72 1.47 -14.02
N GLY A 316 20.54 2.72 -13.63
CA GLY A 316 20.26 3.81 -14.58
C GLY A 316 18.91 3.67 -15.31
N ALA A 317 17.98 2.89 -14.76
CA ALA A 317 16.68 2.68 -15.37
C ALA A 317 15.83 3.95 -15.29
N THR A 318 15.14 4.29 -16.37
CA THR A 318 14.10 5.32 -16.31
C THR A 318 12.96 4.87 -15.37
N PRO A 319 12.16 5.77 -14.80
CA PRO A 319 11.03 5.40 -13.94
C PRO A 319 10.08 4.37 -14.58
N THR A 320 9.80 4.53 -15.88
CA THR A 320 8.99 3.58 -16.66
C THR A 320 9.66 2.21 -16.77
N MET A 321 10.96 2.17 -17.06
CA MET A 321 11.71 0.92 -17.15
C MET A 321 11.81 0.23 -15.79
N ALA A 322 12.04 0.98 -14.71
CA ALA A 322 12.04 0.44 -13.35
C ALA A 322 10.70 -0.24 -13.01
N GLY A 323 9.57 0.33 -13.43
CA GLY A 323 8.25 -0.30 -13.32
C GLY A 323 8.17 -1.66 -14.03
N PHE A 324 8.67 -1.75 -15.27
CA PHE A 324 8.75 -3.03 -15.99
C PHE A 324 9.70 -4.03 -15.32
N LEU A 325 10.82 -3.56 -14.81
CA LEU A 325 11.79 -4.41 -14.13
C LEU A 325 11.28 -4.94 -12.76
N MET A 326 10.20 -4.40 -12.22
CA MET A 326 9.49 -4.93 -11.04
C MET A 326 8.57 -6.12 -11.36
N LEU A 327 8.34 -6.44 -12.65
CA LEU A 327 7.48 -7.56 -13.05
C LEU A 327 7.86 -8.92 -12.44
N PRO A 328 9.15 -9.28 -12.21
CA PRO A 328 9.51 -10.50 -11.50
C PRO A 328 8.88 -10.60 -10.10
N MET A 329 8.87 -9.51 -9.33
CA MET A 329 8.25 -9.47 -8.01
C MET A 329 6.72 -9.62 -8.11
N VAL A 330 6.09 -8.89 -9.02
CA VAL A 330 4.64 -8.96 -9.24
C VAL A 330 4.23 -10.34 -9.74
N GLY A 331 5.01 -10.94 -10.66
CA GLY A 331 4.81 -12.30 -11.14
C GLY A 331 4.90 -13.34 -10.03
N GLY A 332 5.93 -13.25 -9.19
CA GLY A 332 6.09 -14.08 -7.99
C GLY A 332 4.89 -13.97 -7.05
N MET A 333 4.44 -12.74 -6.79
CA MET A 333 3.27 -12.47 -5.95
C MET A 333 1.98 -13.06 -6.54
N MET A 334 1.74 -12.92 -7.83
CA MET A 334 0.55 -13.49 -8.49
C MET A 334 0.57 -15.02 -8.47
N VAL A 335 1.68 -15.64 -8.86
CA VAL A 335 1.83 -17.12 -8.88
C VAL A 335 1.61 -17.68 -7.48
N SER A 336 2.24 -17.09 -6.46
CA SER A 336 2.14 -17.60 -5.09
C SER A 336 0.74 -17.39 -4.48
N THR A 337 0.09 -16.27 -4.77
CA THR A 337 -1.29 -16.03 -4.31
C THR A 337 -2.26 -17.04 -4.93
N ILE A 338 -2.16 -17.29 -6.24
CA ILE A 338 -3.03 -18.24 -6.92
C ILE A 338 -2.80 -19.66 -6.40
N THR A 339 -1.54 -20.08 -6.27
CA THR A 339 -1.21 -21.43 -5.80
C THR A 339 -1.58 -21.63 -4.34
N ALA A 340 -1.24 -20.69 -3.45
CA ALA A 340 -1.64 -20.72 -2.04
C ALA A 340 -3.17 -20.71 -1.90
N GLY A 341 -3.85 -19.92 -2.72
CA GLY A 341 -5.30 -19.86 -2.76
C GLY A 341 -5.95 -21.18 -3.13
N GLN A 342 -5.50 -21.79 -4.22
CA GLN A 342 -6.03 -23.07 -4.69
C GLN A 342 -5.78 -24.21 -3.69
N ILE A 343 -4.59 -24.27 -3.09
CA ILE A 343 -4.26 -25.29 -2.11
C ILE A 343 -5.06 -25.07 -0.82
N THR A 344 -5.16 -23.84 -0.35
CA THR A 344 -5.96 -23.49 0.85
C THR A 344 -7.44 -23.83 0.63
N SER A 345 -8.02 -23.53 -0.53
CA SER A 345 -9.40 -23.87 -0.87
C SER A 345 -9.65 -25.38 -0.85
N LYS A 346 -8.70 -26.18 -1.37
CA LYS A 346 -8.82 -27.65 -1.38
C LYS A 346 -8.59 -28.29 -0.01
N THR A 347 -7.57 -27.83 0.72
CA THR A 347 -7.10 -28.48 1.95
C THR A 347 -7.69 -27.88 3.23
N GLY A 348 -8.15 -26.63 3.19
CA GLY A 348 -8.53 -25.84 4.36
C GLY A 348 -7.34 -25.33 5.19
N LYS A 349 -6.10 -25.65 4.82
CA LYS A 349 -4.89 -25.33 5.59
C LYS A 349 -4.27 -24.03 5.08
N TYR A 350 -4.38 -22.96 5.84
CA TYR A 350 -3.79 -21.65 5.52
C TYR A 350 -2.53 -21.33 6.35
N ARG A 351 -2.38 -21.94 7.53
CA ARG A 351 -1.22 -21.71 8.41
C ARG A 351 0.11 -22.07 7.75
N PHE A 352 0.12 -23.13 6.94
CA PHE A 352 1.31 -23.52 6.19
C PHE A 352 1.85 -22.36 5.34
N PHE A 353 0.96 -21.61 4.68
CA PHE A 353 1.34 -20.48 3.84
C PHE A 353 1.72 -19.23 4.65
N LEU A 354 1.23 -19.06 5.89
CA LEU A 354 1.75 -18.02 6.79
C LEU A 354 3.22 -18.28 7.13
N ASN A 355 3.55 -19.52 7.46
CA ASN A 355 4.92 -19.91 7.80
C ASN A 355 5.83 -19.89 6.56
N LEU A 356 5.41 -20.49 5.45
CA LEU A 356 6.20 -20.56 4.23
C LEU A 356 6.40 -19.17 3.61
N GLY A 357 5.33 -18.35 3.55
CA GLY A 357 5.39 -17.01 2.98
C GLY A 357 6.35 -16.08 3.74
N SER A 358 6.30 -16.11 5.09
CA SER A 358 7.21 -15.32 5.91
C SER A 358 8.66 -15.84 5.82
N ALA A 359 8.87 -17.16 5.75
CA ALA A 359 10.20 -17.73 5.54
C ALA A 359 10.79 -17.32 4.19
N VAL A 360 10.03 -17.47 3.09
CA VAL A 360 10.49 -17.13 1.75
C VAL A 360 10.75 -15.63 1.62
N MET A 361 9.91 -14.78 2.20
CA MET A 361 10.10 -13.32 2.21
C MET A 361 11.36 -12.93 3.01
N THR A 362 11.58 -13.55 4.16
CA THR A 362 12.82 -13.37 4.94
C THR A 362 14.04 -13.76 4.13
N LEU A 363 14.03 -14.95 3.51
CA LEU A 363 15.12 -15.42 2.66
C LEU A 363 15.35 -14.51 1.46
N GLY A 364 14.29 -13.91 0.90
CA GLY A 364 14.41 -12.92 -0.17
C GLY A 364 15.17 -11.67 0.26
N PHE A 365 14.88 -11.11 1.44
CA PHE A 365 15.62 -9.96 1.98
C PHE A 365 17.05 -10.34 2.39
N VAL A 366 17.25 -11.51 2.98
CA VAL A 366 18.60 -12.03 3.30
C VAL A 366 19.42 -12.22 2.02
N TYR A 367 18.80 -12.76 0.97
CA TYR A 367 19.44 -12.90 -0.34
C TYR A 367 19.86 -11.54 -0.90
N LEU A 368 18.96 -10.55 -0.90
CA LEU A 368 19.29 -9.20 -1.38
C LEU A 368 20.43 -8.57 -0.56
N PHE A 369 20.44 -8.77 0.76
CA PHE A 369 21.51 -8.26 1.63
C PHE A 369 22.88 -8.81 1.29
N PHE A 370 23.00 -10.12 0.98
CA PHE A 370 24.29 -10.77 0.75
C PHE A 370 24.77 -10.77 -0.71
N PHE A 371 23.85 -10.65 -1.66
CA PHE A 371 24.16 -10.88 -3.07
C PHE A 371 23.93 -9.67 -3.97
N VAL A 372 23.37 -8.57 -3.50
CA VAL A 372 23.17 -7.38 -4.35
C VAL A 372 24.36 -6.45 -4.25
N GLU A 373 24.98 -6.18 -5.38
CA GLU A 373 26.09 -5.25 -5.57
C GLU A 373 25.78 -4.31 -6.77
N ALA A 374 26.46 -3.18 -6.86
CA ALA A 374 26.15 -2.13 -7.83
C ALA A 374 26.38 -2.54 -9.30
N GLU A 375 27.33 -3.44 -9.55
CA GLU A 375 27.73 -3.84 -10.92
C GLU A 375 27.25 -5.25 -11.32
N GLN A 376 26.33 -5.81 -10.55
CA GLN A 376 25.87 -7.18 -10.81
C GLN A 376 24.83 -7.26 -11.91
N PRO A 377 24.74 -8.43 -12.60
CA PRO A 377 23.69 -8.65 -13.58
C PRO A 377 22.30 -8.54 -12.95
N LEU A 378 21.37 -7.93 -13.68
CA LEU A 378 19.99 -7.64 -13.23
C LEU A 378 19.23 -8.89 -12.72
N TRP A 379 19.57 -10.10 -13.22
CA TRP A 379 18.92 -11.33 -12.79
C TRP A 379 19.15 -11.64 -11.30
N VAL A 380 20.26 -11.17 -10.70
CA VAL A 380 20.55 -11.34 -9.26
C VAL A 380 19.52 -10.57 -8.44
N LEU A 381 19.29 -9.31 -8.78
CA LEU A 381 18.24 -8.50 -8.14
C LEU A 381 16.84 -9.10 -8.40
N SER A 382 16.60 -9.56 -9.64
CA SER A 382 15.31 -10.15 -10.03
C SER A 382 14.98 -11.41 -9.24
N LEU A 383 15.96 -12.25 -8.89
CA LEU A 383 15.73 -13.44 -8.07
C LEU A 383 15.27 -13.06 -6.66
N GLY A 384 15.90 -12.08 -6.03
CA GLY A 384 15.46 -11.53 -4.74
C GLY A 384 14.03 -10.97 -4.81
N MET A 385 13.72 -10.23 -5.89
CA MET A 385 12.36 -9.72 -6.14
C MET A 385 11.34 -10.84 -6.26
N VAL A 386 11.64 -11.92 -6.99
CA VAL A 386 10.76 -13.11 -7.10
C VAL A 386 10.53 -13.73 -5.73
N MET A 387 11.58 -13.90 -4.91
CA MET A 387 11.44 -14.47 -3.56
C MET A 387 10.56 -13.59 -2.66
N ILE A 388 10.78 -12.28 -2.65
CA ILE A 388 9.93 -11.36 -1.89
C ILE A 388 8.49 -11.42 -2.40
N GLY A 389 8.28 -11.41 -3.72
CA GLY A 389 6.96 -11.55 -4.33
C GLY A 389 6.26 -12.85 -3.95
N LEU A 390 6.95 -13.98 -4.03
CA LEU A 390 6.43 -15.30 -3.63
C LEU A 390 5.99 -15.30 -2.15
N GLY A 391 6.80 -14.74 -1.26
CA GLY A 391 6.47 -14.62 0.16
C GLY A 391 5.26 -13.72 0.39
N LEU A 392 5.29 -12.54 -0.20
CA LEU A 392 4.23 -11.52 -0.04
C LEU A 392 2.87 -12.01 -0.55
N GLY A 393 2.82 -12.67 -1.72
CA GLY A 393 1.56 -13.17 -2.28
C GLY A 393 0.89 -14.21 -1.39
N GLN A 394 1.66 -15.09 -0.73
CA GLN A 394 1.14 -16.04 0.24
C GLN A 394 0.60 -15.32 1.49
N LEU A 395 1.34 -14.36 2.02
CA LEU A 395 1.02 -13.66 3.26
C LEU A 395 -0.19 -12.75 3.13
N MET A 396 -0.29 -11.97 2.05
CA MET A 396 -1.40 -11.04 1.82
C MET A 396 -2.77 -11.71 1.95
N GLN A 397 -2.91 -12.87 1.32
CA GLN A 397 -4.15 -13.61 1.30
C GLN A 397 -4.41 -14.33 2.63
N THR A 398 -3.41 -15.04 3.14
CA THR A 398 -3.60 -15.92 4.31
C THR A 398 -3.77 -15.13 5.60
N LEU A 399 -3.14 -13.96 5.74
CA LEU A 399 -3.38 -13.04 6.86
C LEU A 399 -4.82 -12.53 6.87
N MET A 400 -5.35 -12.15 5.71
CA MET A 400 -6.72 -11.69 5.61
C MET A 400 -7.71 -12.79 5.99
N ILE A 401 -7.52 -14.00 5.46
CA ILE A 401 -8.36 -15.16 5.79
C ILE A 401 -8.25 -15.50 7.28
N SER A 402 -7.04 -15.50 7.84
CA SER A 402 -6.81 -15.78 9.26
C SER A 402 -7.52 -14.76 10.16
N SER A 403 -7.44 -13.47 9.84
CA SER A 403 -8.12 -12.41 10.57
C SER A 403 -9.65 -12.57 10.55
N GLN A 404 -10.22 -12.79 9.36
CA GLN A 404 -11.66 -12.92 9.16
C GLN A 404 -12.22 -14.22 9.78
N ASN A 405 -11.45 -15.31 9.75
CA ASN A 405 -11.88 -16.60 10.28
C ASN A 405 -11.78 -16.67 11.82
N ALA A 406 -11.01 -15.78 12.44
CA ALA A 406 -10.83 -15.71 13.89
C ALA A 406 -11.97 -15.01 14.64
N VAL A 407 -12.89 -14.32 13.93
CA VAL A 407 -13.97 -13.53 14.54
C VAL A 407 -15.34 -14.06 14.12
N GLU A 408 -16.40 -13.65 14.82
CA GLU A 408 -17.77 -13.98 14.42
C GLU A 408 -18.17 -13.33 13.09
N ALA A 409 -19.17 -13.89 12.41
CA ALA A 409 -19.63 -13.38 11.11
C ALA A 409 -20.05 -11.89 11.15
N LYS A 410 -20.61 -11.43 12.28
CA LYS A 410 -21.02 -10.05 12.49
C LYS A 410 -19.84 -9.05 12.54
N ASP A 411 -18.62 -9.51 12.86
CA ASP A 411 -17.43 -8.68 13.08
C ASP A 411 -16.43 -8.78 11.92
N ILE A 412 -16.78 -9.47 10.82
CA ILE A 412 -15.88 -9.67 9.66
C ILE A 412 -15.49 -8.34 9.03
N GLY A 413 -16.38 -7.34 8.99
CA GLY A 413 -16.06 -6.01 8.48
C GLY A 413 -14.97 -5.32 9.29
N VAL A 414 -15.13 -5.32 10.62
CA VAL A 414 -14.12 -4.77 11.54
C VAL A 414 -12.81 -5.55 11.46
N ALA A 415 -12.86 -6.88 11.37
CA ALA A 415 -11.64 -7.70 11.24
C ALA A 415 -10.88 -7.44 9.94
N THR A 416 -11.61 -7.26 8.83
CA THR A 416 -11.05 -6.96 7.51
C THR A 416 -10.40 -5.58 7.48
N SER A 417 -11.11 -4.57 7.98
CA SER A 417 -10.62 -3.20 8.05
C SER A 417 -9.44 -3.07 9.01
N SER A 418 -9.48 -3.75 10.17
CA SER A 418 -8.35 -3.79 11.10
C SER A 418 -7.11 -4.42 10.47
N ALA A 419 -7.23 -5.56 9.79
CA ALA A 419 -6.11 -6.20 9.12
C ALA A 419 -5.49 -5.30 8.03
N THR A 420 -6.32 -4.60 7.26
CA THR A 420 -5.86 -3.64 6.26
C THR A 420 -5.19 -2.43 6.91
N PHE A 421 -5.78 -1.90 7.97
CA PHE A 421 -5.29 -0.76 8.73
C PHE A 421 -3.92 -1.01 9.37
N PHE A 422 -3.76 -2.11 10.12
CA PHE A 422 -2.46 -2.44 10.73
C PHE A 422 -1.37 -2.66 9.69
N ARG A 423 -1.70 -3.27 8.55
CA ARG A 423 -0.76 -3.42 7.44
C ARG A 423 -0.39 -2.07 6.81
N GLN A 424 -1.34 -1.15 6.62
CA GLN A 424 -1.08 0.17 6.07
C GLN A 424 -0.21 1.02 7.01
N ILE A 425 -0.52 1.02 8.32
CA ILE A 425 0.33 1.72 9.31
C ILE A 425 1.74 1.13 9.30
N GLY A 426 1.85 -0.21 9.31
CA GLY A 426 3.14 -0.88 9.18
C GLY A 426 3.90 -0.41 7.94
N GLY A 427 3.20 -0.33 6.80
CA GLY A 427 3.76 0.16 5.55
C GLY A 427 4.25 1.59 5.63
N THR A 428 3.44 2.52 6.12
CA THR A 428 3.81 3.94 6.24
C THR A 428 5.01 4.13 7.17
N LEU A 429 4.99 3.48 8.35
CA LEU A 429 6.12 3.53 9.27
C LEU A 429 7.37 2.86 8.69
N GLY A 430 7.19 1.74 7.97
CA GLY A 430 8.28 1.05 7.29
C GLY A 430 8.98 1.95 6.28
N VAL A 431 8.22 2.64 5.43
CA VAL A 431 8.75 3.63 4.47
C VAL A 431 9.58 4.69 5.19
N ALA A 432 9.00 5.30 6.23
CA ALA A 432 9.68 6.37 6.97
C ALA A 432 11.00 5.89 7.59
N VAL A 433 11.00 4.71 8.23
CA VAL A 433 12.21 4.12 8.83
C VAL A 433 13.24 3.81 7.73
N PHE A 434 12.84 3.16 6.65
CA PHE A 434 13.76 2.75 5.59
C PHE A 434 14.36 3.95 4.84
N MET A 435 13.54 4.97 4.53
CA MET A 435 14.06 6.18 3.90
C MET A 435 15.01 6.95 4.83
N THR A 436 14.70 7.01 6.14
CA THR A 436 15.59 7.61 7.12
C THR A 436 16.93 6.86 7.19
N VAL A 437 16.92 5.53 7.26
CA VAL A 437 18.15 4.71 7.28
C VAL A 437 18.94 4.90 5.99
N LEU A 438 18.28 4.82 4.81
CA LEU A 438 18.92 5.00 3.52
C LEU A 438 19.67 6.34 3.46
N PHE A 439 18.94 7.41 3.68
CA PHE A 439 19.49 8.75 3.50
C PHE A 439 20.41 9.21 4.63
N SER A 440 20.39 8.55 5.79
CA SER A 440 21.39 8.83 6.83
C SER A 440 22.75 8.23 6.54
N GLN A 441 22.84 7.25 5.64
CA GLN A 441 24.08 6.53 5.32
C GLN A 441 24.60 6.80 3.91
N VAL A 442 23.72 7.26 2.98
CA VAL A 442 24.05 7.32 1.56
C VAL A 442 25.21 8.27 1.25
N GLU A 443 25.30 9.41 1.94
CA GLU A 443 26.39 10.38 1.72
C GLU A 443 27.74 9.83 2.19
N ASP A 444 27.76 9.19 3.37
CA ASP A 444 28.97 8.55 3.91
C ASP A 444 29.42 7.38 3.02
N LYS A 445 28.49 6.56 2.55
CA LYS A 445 28.76 5.43 1.65
C LYS A 445 29.24 5.88 0.27
N ILE A 446 28.73 6.96 -0.27
CA ILE A 446 29.24 7.57 -1.49
C ILE A 446 30.68 8.08 -1.28
N ALA A 447 30.95 8.75 -0.15
CA ALA A 447 32.28 9.22 0.17
C ALA A 447 33.29 8.07 0.34
N GLU A 448 32.89 6.95 1.01
CA GLU A 448 33.67 5.72 1.08
C GLU A 448 33.95 5.14 -0.32
N ALA A 449 32.94 5.12 -1.20
CA ALA A 449 33.08 4.62 -2.57
C ALA A 449 34.07 5.45 -3.40
N PHE A 450 34.04 6.78 -3.28
CA PHE A 450 35.03 7.66 -3.93
C PHE A 450 36.47 7.39 -3.47
N ALA A 451 36.66 6.96 -2.23
CA ALA A 451 37.97 6.63 -1.68
C ALA A 451 38.50 5.27 -2.15
N THR A 452 37.71 4.44 -2.83
CA THR A 452 38.17 3.15 -3.33
C THR A 452 39.10 3.32 -4.54
N PRO A 453 40.24 2.59 -4.60
CA PRO A 453 41.22 2.75 -5.67
C PRO A 453 40.62 2.56 -7.08
N ALA A 454 39.74 1.59 -7.26
CA ALA A 454 39.13 1.27 -8.54
C ALA A 454 38.23 2.43 -9.06
N VAL A 455 37.44 3.03 -8.17
CA VAL A 455 36.58 4.17 -8.51
C VAL A 455 37.44 5.42 -8.81
N ALA A 456 38.45 5.68 -7.97
CA ALA A 456 39.36 6.80 -8.18
C ALA A 456 40.10 6.71 -9.53
N GLU A 457 40.59 5.52 -9.90
CA GLU A 457 41.22 5.27 -11.20
C GLU A 457 40.21 5.42 -12.36
N GLY A 458 39.00 4.89 -12.21
CA GLY A 458 37.91 5.06 -13.18
C GLY A 458 37.60 6.54 -13.44
N ILE A 459 37.51 7.35 -12.39
CA ILE A 459 37.27 8.80 -12.49
C ILE A 459 38.45 9.51 -13.19
N GLN A 460 39.69 9.18 -12.84
CA GLN A 460 40.86 9.76 -13.52
C GLN A 460 40.88 9.42 -15.01
N ASN A 461 40.52 8.21 -15.37
CA ASN A 461 40.40 7.80 -16.77
C ASN A 461 39.26 8.55 -17.48
N ALA A 462 38.12 8.76 -16.82
CA ALA A 462 37.02 9.56 -17.35
C ALA A 462 37.40 11.04 -17.57
N LEU A 463 38.12 11.63 -16.60
CA LEU A 463 38.62 13.03 -16.71
C LEU A 463 39.70 13.21 -17.78
N SER A 464 40.34 12.13 -18.20
CA SER A 464 41.33 12.14 -19.27
C SER A 464 40.73 11.90 -20.66
N ASP A 465 39.44 11.56 -20.74
CA ASP A 465 38.73 11.23 -21.97
C ASP A 465 37.98 12.44 -22.54
N PRO A 466 38.42 13.00 -23.70
CA PRO A 466 37.78 14.17 -24.31
C PRO A 466 36.30 13.94 -24.65
N ALA A 467 35.88 12.70 -24.94
CA ALA A 467 34.50 12.37 -25.23
C ALA A 467 33.62 12.56 -23.98
N VAL A 468 34.11 12.15 -22.81
CA VAL A 468 33.41 12.31 -21.52
C VAL A 468 33.31 13.79 -21.13
N LEU A 469 34.38 14.54 -21.33
CA LEU A 469 34.43 15.98 -20.99
C LEU A 469 33.51 16.83 -21.84
N SER A 470 33.24 16.43 -23.10
CA SER A 470 32.39 17.16 -24.04
C SER A 470 30.91 16.78 -23.96
N ASP A 471 30.55 15.68 -23.26
CA ASP A 471 29.16 15.23 -23.17
C ASP A 471 28.38 16.12 -22.19
N PRO A 472 27.26 16.75 -22.64
CA PRO A 472 26.40 17.56 -21.76
C PRO A 472 25.86 16.82 -20.54
N ASN A 473 25.63 15.52 -20.65
CA ASN A 473 25.10 14.69 -19.54
C ASN A 473 26.09 14.58 -18.37
N ASN A 474 27.39 14.76 -18.62
CA ASN A 474 28.42 14.65 -17.60
C ASN A 474 28.71 15.96 -16.86
N GLN A 475 28.20 17.11 -17.33
CA GLN A 475 28.58 18.45 -16.82
C GLN A 475 28.29 18.58 -15.30
N ALA A 476 27.14 18.11 -14.83
CA ALA A 476 26.79 18.17 -13.41
C ALA A 476 27.76 17.32 -12.54
N LEU A 477 28.12 16.12 -13.00
CA LEU A 477 29.06 15.23 -12.32
C LEU A 477 30.51 15.73 -12.37
N LEU A 478 30.94 16.29 -13.50
CA LEU A 478 32.27 16.90 -13.63
C LEU A 478 32.44 18.06 -12.65
N GLY A 479 31.43 18.90 -12.48
CA GLY A 479 31.42 19.95 -11.47
C GLY A 479 31.51 19.41 -10.05
N ALA A 480 30.76 18.34 -9.72
CA ALA A 480 30.78 17.71 -8.42
C ALA A 480 32.13 17.04 -8.11
N VAL A 481 32.71 16.31 -9.06
CA VAL A 481 33.99 15.61 -8.88
C VAL A 481 35.15 16.61 -8.73
N GLN A 482 35.18 17.69 -9.53
CA GLN A 482 36.20 18.74 -9.45
C GLN A 482 36.05 19.59 -8.17
N GLY A 483 34.83 19.77 -7.68
CA GLY A 483 34.53 20.50 -6.43
C GLY A 483 34.68 19.69 -5.14
N GLY A 484 35.23 18.48 -5.20
CA GLY A 484 35.42 17.61 -4.02
C GLY A 484 34.13 16.97 -3.49
N GLY A 485 33.14 16.75 -4.36
CA GLY A 485 31.88 16.08 -3.99
C GLY A 485 30.79 17.03 -3.45
N GLY A 486 31.06 18.31 -3.29
CA GLY A 486 30.21 19.27 -2.59
C GLY A 486 29.27 20.09 -3.50
N GLY A 487 28.60 19.50 -4.47
CA GLY A 487 27.70 20.28 -5.34
C GLY A 487 26.48 19.54 -5.84
N VAL A 488 26.48 18.22 -5.73
CA VAL A 488 25.40 17.37 -6.22
C VAL A 488 25.00 16.39 -5.10
N SER A 489 23.77 16.52 -4.64
CA SER A 489 23.25 15.61 -3.61
C SER A 489 22.23 14.65 -4.24
N ILE A 490 22.53 13.38 -4.21
CA ILE A 490 21.62 12.30 -4.66
C ILE A 490 20.30 12.30 -3.88
N THR A 491 20.28 12.93 -2.70
CA THR A 491 19.10 13.02 -1.85
C THR A 491 18.08 14.05 -2.35
N SER A 492 18.55 15.03 -3.14
CA SER A 492 17.67 16.06 -3.72
C SER A 492 17.30 15.77 -5.17
N ASP A 493 18.24 15.28 -5.97
CA ASP A 493 18.00 14.92 -7.38
C ASP A 493 18.99 13.85 -7.82
N SER A 494 18.49 12.78 -8.43
CA SER A 494 19.30 11.69 -9.00
C SER A 494 19.29 11.71 -10.54
N SER A 495 18.64 12.67 -11.16
CA SER A 495 18.51 12.74 -12.64
C SER A 495 19.84 12.92 -13.35
N PHE A 496 20.83 13.52 -12.70
CA PHE A 496 22.19 13.69 -13.21
C PHE A 496 22.94 12.35 -13.44
N LEU A 497 22.43 11.24 -12.92
CA LEU A 497 22.99 9.91 -13.16
C LEU A 497 22.50 9.30 -14.49
N ILE A 498 21.42 9.84 -15.07
CA ILE A 498 20.78 9.27 -16.26
C ILE A 498 21.57 9.68 -17.50
N GLY A 499 22.11 8.69 -18.22
CA GLY A 499 22.88 8.93 -19.44
C GLY A 499 24.30 9.43 -19.23
N ALA A 500 24.75 9.59 -17.99
CA ALA A 500 26.11 9.98 -17.67
C ALA A 500 27.08 8.77 -17.76
N ASP A 501 28.39 9.07 -17.92
CA ASP A 501 29.45 8.07 -18.03
C ASP A 501 29.50 7.16 -16.77
N GLU A 502 29.59 5.83 -16.98
CA GLU A 502 29.56 4.85 -15.90
C GLU A 502 30.69 5.05 -14.89
N ARG A 503 31.86 5.50 -15.33
CA ARG A 503 33.04 5.76 -14.47
C ARG A 503 32.80 6.92 -13.51
N LEU A 504 32.07 7.94 -13.95
CA LEU A 504 31.70 9.10 -13.11
C LEU A 504 30.57 8.77 -12.14
N THR A 505 29.64 7.89 -12.52
CA THR A 505 28.49 7.52 -11.70
C THR A 505 28.80 6.39 -10.70
N ALA A 506 29.94 5.67 -10.86
CA ALA A 506 30.26 4.48 -10.10
C ALA A 506 30.18 4.68 -8.57
N ALA A 507 30.77 5.76 -8.03
CA ALA A 507 30.73 6.05 -6.60
C ALA A 507 29.30 6.20 -6.06
N PHE A 508 28.45 6.90 -6.81
CA PHE A 508 27.04 7.11 -6.45
C PHE A 508 26.25 5.82 -6.48
N ARG A 509 26.45 4.98 -7.50
CA ARG A 509 25.79 3.66 -7.64
C ARG A 509 26.19 2.72 -6.50
N ILE A 510 27.49 2.62 -6.23
CA ILE A 510 28.03 1.77 -5.15
C ILE A 510 27.50 2.25 -3.78
N GLY A 511 27.68 3.52 -3.46
CA GLY A 511 27.24 4.07 -2.17
C GLY A 511 25.73 3.94 -1.94
N PHE A 512 24.93 4.09 -2.99
CA PHE A 512 23.48 3.92 -2.90
C PHE A 512 23.08 2.45 -2.65
N VAL A 513 23.71 1.51 -3.36
CA VAL A 513 23.45 0.08 -3.15
C VAL A 513 23.87 -0.35 -1.76
N GLU A 514 25.07 0.02 -1.30
CA GLU A 514 25.55 -0.31 0.05
C GLU A 514 24.65 0.25 1.15
N SER A 515 24.13 1.48 0.99
CA SER A 515 23.16 2.06 1.91
C SER A 515 21.85 1.27 1.93
N SER A 516 21.43 0.76 0.76
CA SER A 516 20.21 -0.05 0.61
C SER A 516 20.32 -1.42 1.29
N LEU A 517 21.54 -1.98 1.43
CA LEU A 517 21.76 -3.26 2.13
C LEU A 517 21.28 -3.18 3.60
N SER A 518 21.48 -2.04 4.27
CA SER A 518 21.00 -1.83 5.64
C SER A 518 19.47 -1.97 5.74
N ILE A 519 18.74 -1.51 4.72
CA ILE A 519 17.27 -1.66 4.64
C ILE A 519 16.91 -3.14 4.52
N PHE A 520 17.58 -3.88 3.65
CA PHE A 520 17.31 -5.31 3.47
C PHE A 520 17.60 -6.11 4.73
N ALA A 521 18.67 -5.76 5.47
CA ALA A 521 18.97 -6.37 6.76
C ALA A 521 17.87 -6.12 7.80
N ILE A 522 17.42 -4.87 7.94
CA ILE A 522 16.34 -4.52 8.87
C ILE A 522 15.04 -5.21 8.48
N ALA A 523 14.69 -5.20 7.19
CA ALA A 523 13.50 -5.87 6.67
C ALA A 523 13.56 -7.39 6.91
N ALA A 524 14.73 -8.02 6.70
CA ALA A 524 14.94 -9.44 6.97
C ALA A 524 14.68 -9.78 8.45
N VAL A 525 15.25 -8.99 9.37
CA VAL A 525 15.05 -9.19 10.82
C VAL A 525 13.58 -9.03 11.21
N LEU A 526 12.92 -7.98 10.74
CA LEU A 526 11.50 -7.74 11.05
C LEU A 526 10.59 -8.83 10.50
N VAL A 527 10.77 -9.23 9.23
CA VAL A 527 9.97 -10.31 8.63
C VAL A 527 10.28 -11.65 9.28
N PHE A 528 11.52 -11.89 9.72
CA PHE A 528 11.88 -13.08 10.51
C PHE A 528 11.15 -13.10 11.86
N LEU A 529 11.00 -11.97 12.55
CA LEU A 529 10.14 -11.90 13.74
C LEU A 529 8.69 -12.25 13.39
N GLY A 530 8.20 -11.80 12.24
CA GLY A 530 6.90 -12.23 11.69
C GLY A 530 6.83 -13.74 11.46
N PHE A 531 7.89 -14.35 10.94
CA PHE A 531 8.01 -15.81 10.80
C PHE A 531 7.91 -16.53 12.15
N ILE A 532 8.59 -16.04 13.17
CA ILE A 532 8.48 -16.60 14.54
C ILE A 532 7.04 -16.49 15.04
N ILE A 533 6.38 -15.35 14.88
CA ILE A 533 4.99 -15.13 15.32
C ILE A 533 4.03 -16.07 14.58
N SER A 534 4.28 -16.36 13.29
CA SER A 534 3.42 -17.26 12.49
C SER A 534 3.29 -18.67 13.09
N TRP A 535 4.32 -19.15 13.77
CA TRP A 535 4.30 -20.46 14.46
C TRP A 535 3.35 -20.50 15.67
N PHE A 536 3.05 -19.36 16.25
CA PHE A 536 2.12 -19.25 17.38
C PHE A 536 0.67 -18.97 16.95
N ILE A 537 0.40 -18.75 15.66
CA ILE A 537 -0.96 -18.61 15.13
C ILE A 537 -1.57 -20.02 15.03
N LYS A 538 -2.61 -20.26 15.85
CA LYS A 538 -3.37 -21.52 15.78
C LYS A 538 -4.25 -21.53 14.53
N GLU A 539 -4.23 -22.64 13.81
CA GLU A 539 -5.13 -22.86 12.68
C GLU A 539 -6.55 -23.12 13.17
N ILE A 540 -7.48 -22.32 12.66
CA ILE A 540 -8.91 -22.49 12.90
C ILE A 540 -9.50 -23.07 11.62
N PRO A 541 -10.29 -24.16 11.67
CA PRO A 541 -10.93 -24.72 10.49
C PRO A 541 -11.69 -23.65 9.71
N LEU A 542 -11.50 -23.62 8.39
CA LEU A 542 -12.16 -22.63 7.54
C LEU A 542 -13.66 -22.90 7.50
N ARG A 543 -14.43 -21.83 7.65
CA ARG A 543 -15.89 -21.88 7.51
C ARG A 543 -16.27 -22.22 6.08
N THR A 544 -17.31 -23.01 5.91
CA THR A 544 -17.86 -23.42 4.62
C THR A 544 -19.02 -22.53 4.17
N LYS A 545 -19.55 -21.69 5.08
CA LYS A 545 -20.63 -20.74 4.81
C LYS A 545 -20.06 -19.32 4.68
N SER A 546 -20.70 -18.47 3.90
CA SER A 546 -20.37 -17.06 3.84
C SER A 546 -20.91 -16.30 5.06
N ALA A 547 -20.39 -15.11 5.33
CA ALA A 547 -20.87 -14.30 6.44
C ALA A 547 -22.36 -13.92 6.29
N ALA A 548 -22.80 -13.68 5.08
CA ALA A 548 -24.22 -13.40 4.79
C ALA A 548 -25.12 -14.59 5.14
N GLN A 549 -24.68 -15.82 4.84
CA GLN A 549 -25.43 -17.05 5.19
C GLN A 549 -25.48 -17.26 6.70
N GLU A 550 -24.34 -17.15 7.42
CA GLU A 550 -24.29 -17.32 8.87
C GLU A 550 -25.16 -16.28 9.60
N ASN A 551 -25.11 -15.02 9.17
CA ASN A 551 -25.94 -13.95 9.74
C ASN A 551 -27.44 -14.17 9.48
N ALA A 552 -27.81 -14.60 8.27
CA ALA A 552 -29.20 -14.91 7.92
C ALA A 552 -29.76 -16.10 8.74
N GLU A 553 -28.98 -17.17 8.91
CA GLU A 553 -29.35 -18.31 9.73
C GLU A 553 -29.51 -17.96 11.22
N ALA A 554 -28.59 -17.15 11.75
CA ALA A 554 -28.65 -16.68 13.14
C ALA A 554 -29.92 -15.84 13.40
N GLU A 555 -30.32 -14.99 12.44
CA GLU A 555 -31.51 -14.17 12.57
C GLU A 555 -32.80 -14.99 12.41
N LEU A 556 -32.82 -15.98 11.51
CA LEU A 556 -33.92 -16.95 11.39
C LEU A 556 -34.10 -17.78 12.66
N ALA A 557 -33.00 -18.24 13.28
CA ALA A 557 -33.05 -18.96 14.55
C ALA A 557 -33.58 -18.09 15.71
N GLY A 558 -33.20 -16.80 15.74
CA GLY A 558 -33.71 -15.84 16.72
C GLY A 558 -35.18 -15.44 16.56
N LEU A 559 -35.77 -15.66 15.37
CA LEU A 559 -37.19 -15.40 15.10
C LEU A 559 -38.08 -16.64 15.38
N GLY A 560 -37.47 -17.83 15.51
CA GLY A 560 -38.14 -19.09 15.80
C GLY A 560 -38.20 -19.43 17.30
N ALA A 561 -37.53 -18.64 18.13
CA ALA A 561 -37.60 -18.71 19.60
C ALA A 561 -38.45 -17.54 20.15
#